data_fc3727bd26d4eda97ba0fae76b8d0ba5
#
_entry.id   fc3727bd26d4eda97ba0fae76b8d0ba5
#
_cell.length_a   1.000
_cell.length_b   1.000
_cell.length_c   1.000
_cell.angle_alpha   90.00
_cell.angle_beta   90.00
_cell.angle_gamma   90.00
#
_symmetry.space_group_name_H-M   'P 1'
#
loop_
_entity.id
_entity.type
_entity.pdbx_description
1 polymer ?
#
loop_
_entity_poly.entity_id
_entity_poly.type
_entity_poly.pdbx_seq_one_letter_code
_entity_poly.pdbx_strand_id
1 'polypeptide(L)'
;MESIGELLSKRPDVRGNFDKLVAEVMKNEQVQAFISENQMTEDEIQRSYSKFYEFVKERKKFEEHEKMAAEGYEPVLTMNHGYADVSYQTTAELAARQEASSQLRRVKIIGLPKEMKHIDFYGDVFTDNQNQFDLFRKVENFIDNFPQEKGLYIYGDFGIGKSFIMAAMANELSSKKGASTTLLHYPTFISDLDFDNAKYWVNEIKKVEVLVLDDIGAEMNNAWVRDSILQVILQHRMQENLPTFFTSNLNMAELELHLAETKKTDEIWPAKRVMERVKYLASEVHLEGVNRRHE
;
A
#
# COMPACT_ATOMS: atom_id res chain seq x y z
N MET A 1 14.51 -47.54 24.04
CA MET A 1 14.69 -47.30 22.61
C MET A 1 16.15 -47.47 22.30
N GLU A 2 16.52 -48.41 21.43
CA GLU A 2 17.92 -48.51 21.00
C GLU A 2 18.31 -47.22 20.28
N SER A 3 19.51 -46.72 20.58
CA SER A 3 19.98 -45.50 19.92
C SER A 3 20.27 -45.74 18.43
N ILE A 4 20.11 -44.73 17.59
CA ILE A 4 20.44 -44.82 16.15
C ILE A 4 21.85 -45.37 15.95
N GLY A 5 22.80 -45.02 16.84
CA GLY A 5 24.17 -45.55 16.87
C GLY A 5 24.26 -47.07 17.06
N GLU A 6 23.41 -47.65 17.93
CA GLU A 6 23.36 -49.12 18.15
C GLU A 6 22.75 -49.86 16.95
N LEU A 7 21.77 -49.25 16.26
CA LEU A 7 21.17 -49.81 15.04
C LEU A 7 22.14 -49.78 13.86
N LEU A 8 22.94 -48.70 13.72
CA LEU A 8 23.96 -48.53 12.68
C LEU A 8 25.18 -49.45 12.88
N SER A 9 25.55 -49.75 14.15
CA SER A 9 26.65 -50.69 14.43
C SER A 9 26.39 -52.11 13.98
N LYS A 10 25.13 -52.51 13.83
CA LYS A 10 24.67 -53.82 13.37
C LYS A 10 24.66 -54.00 11.84
N ARG A 11 24.89 -52.91 11.05
CA ARG A 11 24.86 -52.90 9.57
C ARG A 11 26.02 -52.06 9.01
N PRO A 12 27.20 -52.65 8.81
CA PRO A 12 28.43 -51.94 8.35
C PRO A 12 28.26 -51.21 7.03
N ASP A 13 27.46 -51.77 6.08
CA ASP A 13 27.21 -51.17 4.77
C ASP A 13 26.39 -49.85 4.86
N VAL A 14 25.47 -49.82 5.82
CA VAL A 14 24.64 -48.62 6.08
C VAL A 14 25.46 -47.54 6.77
N ARG A 15 26.38 -47.94 7.66
CA ARG A 15 27.29 -46.99 8.36
C ARG A 15 28.27 -46.34 7.41
N GLY A 16 28.91 -47.09 6.51
CA GLY A 16 29.84 -46.52 5.51
C GLY A 16 29.18 -45.54 4.53
N ASN A 17 27.91 -45.79 4.17
CA ASN A 17 27.14 -44.83 3.35
C ASN A 17 26.71 -43.61 4.14
N PHE A 18 26.35 -43.73 5.40
CA PHE A 18 26.00 -42.63 6.29
C PHE A 18 27.21 -41.70 6.51
N ASP A 19 28.38 -42.27 6.83
CA ASP A 19 29.60 -41.49 7.06
C ASP A 19 30.00 -40.68 5.82
N LYS A 20 29.83 -41.25 4.61
CA LYS A 20 30.05 -40.51 3.35
C LYS A 20 29.07 -39.36 3.15
N LEU A 21 27.79 -39.58 3.42
CA LEU A 21 26.78 -38.52 3.31
C LEU A 21 27.03 -37.41 4.30
N VAL A 22 27.38 -37.74 5.55
CA VAL A 22 27.73 -36.73 6.55
C VAL A 22 28.98 -35.93 6.11
N ALA A 23 30.03 -36.59 5.60
CA ALA A 23 31.21 -35.94 5.13
C ALA A 23 30.95 -35.01 3.93
N GLU A 24 30.01 -35.34 3.06
CA GLU A 24 29.58 -34.50 1.94
C GLU A 24 28.82 -33.28 2.42
N VAL A 25 27.84 -33.46 3.29
CA VAL A 25 27.03 -32.38 3.86
C VAL A 25 27.89 -31.40 4.66
N MET A 26 28.86 -31.92 5.43
CA MET A 26 29.79 -31.10 6.22
C MET A 26 30.80 -30.32 5.37
N LYS A 27 30.93 -30.57 4.05
CA LYS A 27 31.72 -29.75 3.13
C LYS A 27 30.95 -28.55 2.58
N ASN A 28 29.62 -28.51 2.77
CA ASN A 28 28.80 -27.42 2.29
C ASN A 28 29.14 -26.12 3.04
N GLU A 29 29.47 -25.08 2.30
CA GLU A 29 29.91 -23.78 2.86
C GLU A 29 28.84 -23.14 3.76
N GLN A 30 27.56 -23.23 3.38
CA GLN A 30 26.47 -22.65 4.15
C GLN A 30 26.24 -23.41 5.47
N VAL A 31 26.42 -24.72 5.48
CA VAL A 31 26.39 -25.53 6.71
C VAL A 31 27.54 -25.16 7.64
N GLN A 32 28.74 -24.99 7.10
CA GLN A 32 29.93 -24.59 7.89
C GLN A 32 29.78 -23.18 8.46
N ALA A 33 29.30 -22.23 7.65
CA ALA A 33 29.00 -20.88 8.13
C ALA A 33 27.97 -20.89 9.26
N PHE A 34 26.86 -21.63 9.10
CA PHE A 34 25.84 -21.75 10.13
C PHE A 34 26.36 -22.32 11.45
N ILE A 35 27.18 -23.39 11.38
CA ILE A 35 27.82 -23.99 12.57
C ILE A 35 28.73 -22.98 13.29
N SER A 36 29.51 -22.26 12.52
CA SER A 36 30.46 -21.25 13.06
C SER A 36 29.74 -20.06 13.68
N GLU A 37 28.76 -19.50 13.00
CA GLU A 37 27.98 -18.32 13.44
C GLU A 37 27.18 -18.61 14.72
N ASN A 38 26.65 -19.84 14.85
CA ASN A 38 25.88 -20.25 16.02
C ASN A 38 26.74 -20.93 17.11
N GLN A 39 28.06 -21.02 16.91
CA GLN A 39 29.03 -21.64 17.86
C GLN A 39 28.57 -23.04 18.34
N MET A 40 28.07 -23.86 17.40
CA MET A 40 27.49 -25.16 17.71
C MET A 40 28.53 -26.11 18.31
N THR A 41 28.14 -26.81 19.39
CA THR A 41 28.91 -27.88 19.98
C THR A 41 28.88 -29.16 19.12
N GLU A 42 29.83 -30.09 19.34
CA GLU A 42 29.87 -31.35 18.64
C GLU A 42 28.56 -32.18 18.79
N ASP A 43 27.96 -32.17 19.98
CA ASP A 43 26.68 -32.86 20.25
C ASP A 43 25.51 -32.23 19.46
N GLU A 44 25.43 -30.91 19.42
CA GLU A 44 24.42 -30.19 18.63
C GLU A 44 24.60 -30.44 17.13
N ILE A 45 25.83 -30.47 16.63
CA ILE A 45 26.16 -30.81 15.24
C ILE A 45 25.69 -32.24 14.90
N GLN A 46 26.01 -33.22 15.77
CA GLN A 46 25.61 -34.60 15.55
C GLN A 46 24.08 -34.77 15.51
N ARG A 47 23.37 -34.10 16.39
CA ARG A 47 21.89 -34.11 16.41
C ARG A 47 21.30 -33.44 15.18
N SER A 48 22.04 -32.56 14.51
CA SER A 48 21.58 -31.77 13.37
C SER A 48 21.87 -32.41 12.01
N TYR A 49 22.60 -33.54 11.92
CA TYR A 49 23.02 -34.13 10.65
C TYR A 49 21.86 -34.38 9.66
N SER A 50 20.72 -34.86 10.15
CA SER A 50 19.58 -35.11 9.30
C SER A 50 19.00 -33.80 8.71
N LYS A 51 19.06 -32.73 9.46
CA LYS A 51 18.59 -31.39 9.03
C LYS A 51 19.58 -30.72 8.09
N PHE A 52 20.87 -30.86 8.32
CA PHE A 52 21.88 -30.43 7.37
C PHE A 52 21.76 -31.14 6.02
N TYR A 53 21.52 -32.47 6.04
CA TYR A 53 21.26 -33.22 4.81
C TYR A 53 19.98 -32.77 4.11
N GLU A 54 18.89 -32.59 4.83
CA GLU A 54 17.63 -32.04 4.32
C GLU A 54 17.86 -30.68 3.66
N PHE A 55 18.55 -29.77 4.36
CA PHE A 55 18.89 -28.44 3.85
C PHE A 55 19.70 -28.50 2.55
N VAL A 56 20.79 -29.24 2.50
CA VAL A 56 21.66 -29.35 1.31
C VAL A 56 20.88 -29.89 0.12
N LYS A 57 20.01 -30.86 0.34
CA LYS A 57 19.16 -31.43 -0.70
C LYS A 57 18.11 -30.44 -1.22
N GLU A 58 17.42 -29.74 -0.32
CA GLU A 58 16.40 -28.76 -0.72
C GLU A 58 17.07 -27.51 -1.33
N ARG A 59 18.25 -27.10 -0.83
CA ARG A 59 19.02 -26.00 -1.42
C ARG A 59 19.46 -26.30 -2.84
N LYS A 60 19.93 -27.52 -3.11
CA LYS A 60 20.29 -27.96 -4.45
C LYS A 60 19.11 -27.91 -5.42
N LYS A 61 17.93 -28.39 -5.00
CA LYS A 61 16.70 -28.29 -5.81
C LYS A 61 16.33 -26.85 -6.12
N PHE A 62 16.48 -25.96 -5.13
CA PHE A 62 16.22 -24.54 -5.29
C PHE A 62 17.17 -23.93 -6.35
N GLU A 63 18.45 -24.21 -6.27
CA GLU A 63 19.48 -23.71 -7.20
C GLU A 63 19.32 -24.28 -8.62
N GLU A 64 18.89 -25.54 -8.74
CA GLU A 64 18.63 -26.21 -10.03
C GLU A 64 17.23 -25.87 -10.59
N HIS A 65 16.47 -24.97 -9.93
CA HIS A 65 15.10 -24.58 -10.32
C HIS A 65 14.13 -25.78 -10.46
N GLU A 66 14.36 -26.83 -9.70
CA GLU A 66 13.44 -27.96 -9.63
C GLU A 66 12.14 -27.54 -8.92
N LYS A 67 11.06 -28.29 -9.22
CA LYS A 67 9.76 -28.05 -8.60
C LYS A 67 9.83 -28.24 -7.07
N MET A 68 9.74 -27.15 -6.34
CA MET A 68 9.67 -27.11 -4.88
C MET A 68 8.23 -27.18 -4.37
N ALA A 69 8.05 -27.57 -3.12
CA ALA A 69 6.75 -27.60 -2.46
C ALA A 69 6.12 -26.19 -2.34
N ALA A 70 6.95 -25.14 -2.24
CA ALA A 70 6.53 -23.74 -2.19
C ALA A 70 7.41 -22.91 -3.14
N GLU A 71 6.84 -22.46 -4.25
CA GLU A 71 7.52 -21.59 -5.21
C GLU A 71 7.82 -20.21 -4.59
N GLY A 72 9.03 -19.70 -4.83
CA GLY A 72 9.45 -18.38 -4.35
C GLY A 72 9.95 -18.36 -2.89
N TYR A 73 10.13 -19.54 -2.29
CA TYR A 73 10.76 -19.69 -0.98
C TYR A 73 12.11 -20.39 -1.11
N GLU A 74 13.10 -19.93 -0.37
CA GLU A 74 14.40 -20.58 -0.29
C GLU A 74 14.60 -21.26 1.07
N PRO A 75 15.20 -22.47 1.10
CA PRO A 75 15.50 -23.16 2.35
C PRO A 75 16.66 -22.46 3.07
N VAL A 76 16.51 -22.31 4.38
CA VAL A 76 17.53 -21.72 5.27
C VAL A 76 17.65 -22.57 6.53
N LEU A 77 18.85 -22.57 7.12
CA LEU A 77 19.07 -23.17 8.41
C LEU A 77 18.68 -22.20 9.53
N THR A 78 18.03 -22.70 10.56
CA THR A 78 17.66 -21.95 11.76
C THR A 78 18.01 -22.77 13.01
N MET A 79 18.36 -22.10 14.13
CA MET A 79 18.54 -22.78 15.40
C MET A 79 17.19 -23.01 16.08
N ASN A 80 16.95 -24.24 16.51
CA ASN A 80 15.75 -24.64 17.22
C ASN A 80 16.10 -25.53 18.43
N HIS A 81 15.98 -24.99 19.64
CA HIS A 81 16.25 -25.70 20.90
C HIS A 81 17.62 -26.43 20.96
N GLY A 82 18.69 -25.79 20.47
CA GLY A 82 20.05 -26.33 20.51
C GLY A 82 20.41 -27.31 19.39
N TYR A 83 19.64 -27.33 18.28
CA TYR A 83 19.98 -28.06 17.05
C TYR A 83 19.49 -27.28 15.82
N ALA A 84 20.05 -27.60 14.65
CA ALA A 84 19.64 -27.01 13.42
C ALA A 84 18.30 -27.55 12.94
N ASP A 85 17.48 -26.70 12.35
CA ASP A 85 16.26 -27.06 11.64
C ASP A 85 16.24 -26.35 10.26
N VAL A 86 15.44 -26.88 9.34
CA VAL A 86 15.25 -26.28 8.02
C VAL A 86 13.99 -25.45 8.04
N SER A 87 14.14 -24.17 7.74
CA SER A 87 13.05 -23.24 7.57
C SER A 87 13.02 -22.74 6.12
N TYR A 88 11.94 -22.07 5.75
CA TYR A 88 11.79 -21.47 4.42
C TYR A 88 11.51 -20.00 4.55
N GLN A 89 12.34 -19.18 3.90
CA GLN A 89 12.12 -17.74 3.83
C GLN A 89 11.77 -17.31 2.41
N THR A 90 11.06 -16.19 2.27
CA THR A 90 10.72 -15.63 0.97
C THR A 90 11.99 -15.20 0.24
N THR A 91 12.11 -15.56 -1.04
CA THR A 91 13.15 -15.00 -1.90
C THR A 91 12.96 -13.49 -2.05
N ALA A 92 14.04 -12.77 -2.36
CA ALA A 92 13.98 -11.33 -2.62
C ALA A 92 12.97 -10.99 -3.73
N GLU A 93 12.86 -11.85 -4.75
CA GLU A 93 11.89 -11.70 -5.84
C GLU A 93 10.44 -11.84 -5.35
N LEU A 94 10.12 -12.88 -4.58
CA LEU A 94 8.79 -13.06 -4.02
C LEU A 94 8.44 -11.94 -3.03
N ALA A 95 9.37 -11.53 -2.19
CA ALA A 95 9.18 -10.42 -1.25
C ALA A 95 8.88 -9.11 -2.00
N ALA A 96 9.65 -8.79 -3.05
CA ALA A 96 9.42 -7.62 -3.89
C ALA A 96 8.05 -7.69 -4.59
N ARG A 97 7.66 -8.85 -5.11
CA ARG A 97 6.34 -9.05 -5.75
C ARG A 97 5.18 -8.92 -4.76
N GLN A 98 5.34 -9.44 -3.54
CA GLN A 98 4.35 -9.30 -2.48
C GLN A 98 4.21 -7.85 -2.05
N GLU A 99 5.32 -7.12 -1.89
CA GLU A 99 5.28 -5.70 -1.55
C GLU A 99 4.65 -4.86 -2.66
N ALA A 100 5.01 -5.05 -3.93
CA ALA A 100 4.38 -4.38 -5.06
C ALA A 100 2.85 -4.65 -5.11
N SER A 101 2.44 -5.89 -4.88
CA SER A 101 1.01 -6.23 -4.78
C SER A 101 0.33 -5.55 -3.60
N SER A 102 0.99 -5.46 -2.46
CA SER A 102 0.50 -4.77 -1.26
C SER A 102 0.34 -3.26 -1.51
N GLN A 103 1.32 -2.62 -2.15
CA GLN A 103 1.26 -1.21 -2.53
C GLN A 103 0.03 -0.91 -3.40
N LEU A 104 -0.21 -1.73 -4.44
CA LEU A 104 -1.37 -1.58 -5.32
C LEU A 104 -2.72 -1.77 -4.59
N ARG A 105 -2.76 -2.57 -3.53
CA ARG A 105 -3.98 -2.78 -2.72
C ARG A 105 -4.27 -1.61 -1.78
N ARG A 106 -3.25 -0.89 -1.31
CA ARG A 106 -3.41 0.28 -0.45
C ARG A 106 -4.05 1.46 -1.19
N VAL A 107 -3.90 1.52 -2.53
CA VAL A 107 -4.55 2.55 -3.35
C VAL A 107 -5.88 2.03 -3.88
N LYS A 108 -6.99 2.50 -3.30
CA LYS A 108 -8.35 2.17 -3.73
C LYS A 108 -8.86 3.27 -4.66
N ILE A 109 -9.39 2.89 -5.82
CA ILE A 109 -9.94 3.80 -6.81
C ILE A 109 -11.43 3.50 -7.00
N ILE A 110 -12.27 4.51 -6.92
CA ILE A 110 -13.74 4.43 -7.10
C ILE A 110 -14.16 5.47 -8.15
N GLY A 111 -14.75 5.02 -9.26
CA GLY A 111 -15.24 5.89 -10.33
C GLY A 111 -14.16 6.53 -11.21
N LEU A 112 -12.90 6.12 -11.10
CA LEU A 112 -11.76 6.58 -11.90
C LEU A 112 -11.08 5.42 -12.63
N PRO A 113 -10.28 5.68 -13.69
CA PRO A 113 -9.54 4.66 -14.43
C PRO A 113 -8.55 3.91 -13.53
N LYS A 114 -8.46 2.58 -13.72
CA LYS A 114 -7.57 1.72 -12.90
C LYS A 114 -6.09 1.99 -13.16
N GLU A 115 -5.77 2.49 -14.34
CA GLU A 115 -4.42 2.86 -14.77
C GLU A 115 -3.79 3.92 -13.88
N MET A 116 -4.59 4.72 -13.19
CA MET A 116 -4.11 5.70 -12.20
C MET A 116 -3.31 5.08 -11.05
N LYS A 117 -3.43 3.76 -10.80
CA LYS A 117 -2.60 3.04 -9.82
C LYS A 117 -1.13 2.91 -10.19
N HIS A 118 -0.77 3.24 -11.43
CA HIS A 118 0.58 3.06 -11.96
C HIS A 118 1.31 4.37 -12.27
N ILE A 119 0.69 5.51 -11.94
CA ILE A 119 1.31 6.84 -12.17
C ILE A 119 2.47 7.02 -11.19
N ASP A 120 3.65 7.32 -11.73
CA ASP A 120 4.85 7.64 -10.97
C ASP A 120 4.86 9.13 -10.60
N PHE A 121 5.04 9.43 -9.32
CA PHE A 121 5.04 10.80 -8.81
C PHE A 121 6.21 11.63 -9.36
N TYR A 122 7.38 11.04 -9.51
CA TYR A 122 8.59 11.73 -9.99
C TYR A 122 8.79 11.64 -11.49
N GLY A 123 8.23 10.62 -12.16
CA GLY A 123 8.41 10.39 -13.58
C GLY A 123 7.31 10.96 -14.46
N ASP A 124 6.06 10.90 -13.98
CA ASP A 124 4.89 11.18 -14.81
C ASP A 124 4.23 12.54 -14.51
N VAL A 125 4.47 13.14 -13.32
CA VAL A 125 3.84 14.41 -12.95
C VAL A 125 4.46 15.59 -13.67
N PHE A 126 3.59 16.36 -14.31
CA PHE A 126 4.01 17.52 -15.09
C PHE A 126 4.38 18.73 -14.19
N THR A 127 5.50 19.35 -14.51
CA THR A 127 6.02 20.55 -13.83
C THR A 127 6.50 21.59 -14.84
N ASP A 128 5.71 21.81 -15.92
CA ASP A 128 6.08 22.64 -17.07
C ASP A 128 6.11 24.13 -16.75
N ASN A 129 5.41 24.54 -15.71
CA ASN A 129 5.38 25.92 -15.27
C ASN A 129 5.57 26.03 -13.74
N GLN A 130 5.84 27.26 -13.27
CA GLN A 130 6.09 27.52 -11.86
C GLN A 130 4.92 27.11 -10.96
N ASN A 131 3.68 27.32 -11.39
CA ASN A 131 2.49 26.99 -10.62
C ASN A 131 2.36 25.47 -10.42
N GLN A 132 2.61 24.67 -11.45
CA GLN A 132 2.63 23.20 -11.37
C GLN A 132 3.79 22.71 -10.48
N PHE A 133 4.97 23.31 -10.60
CA PHE A 133 6.10 22.99 -9.75
C PHE A 133 5.81 23.30 -8.27
N ASP A 134 5.19 24.44 -7.99
CA ASP A 134 4.81 24.83 -6.62
C ASP A 134 3.77 23.85 -6.02
N LEU A 135 2.80 23.39 -6.83
CA LEU A 135 1.88 22.35 -6.40
C LEU A 135 2.60 21.03 -6.14
N PHE A 136 3.49 20.62 -7.05
CA PHE A 136 4.30 19.41 -6.89
C PHE A 136 5.06 19.44 -5.55
N ARG A 137 5.73 20.54 -5.25
CA ARG A 137 6.46 20.73 -3.99
C ARG A 137 5.56 20.67 -2.74
N LYS A 138 4.34 21.20 -2.82
CA LYS A 138 3.36 21.09 -1.71
C LYS A 138 2.92 19.66 -1.48
N VAL A 139 2.69 18.89 -2.57
CA VAL A 139 2.32 17.47 -2.47
C VAL A 139 3.49 16.64 -1.94
N GLU A 140 4.71 16.89 -2.44
CA GLU A 140 5.93 16.24 -1.94
C GLU A 140 6.14 16.51 -0.45
N ASN A 141 5.99 17.76 -0.01
CA ASN A 141 6.09 18.12 1.40
C ASN A 141 5.04 17.40 2.27
N PHE A 142 3.81 17.26 1.77
CA PHE A 142 2.80 16.46 2.45
C PHE A 142 3.22 14.99 2.59
N ILE A 143 3.75 14.37 1.51
CA ILE A 143 4.23 12.98 1.55
C ILE A 143 5.34 12.82 2.60
N ASP A 144 6.29 13.74 2.62
CA ASP A 144 7.45 13.66 3.52
C ASP A 144 7.04 13.81 4.99
N ASN A 145 6.10 14.69 5.30
CA ASN A 145 5.62 15.00 6.64
C ASN A 145 4.34 14.23 7.05
N PHE A 146 3.87 13.30 6.23
CA PHE A 146 2.68 12.50 6.52
C PHE A 146 2.78 11.82 7.91
N PRO A 147 1.73 11.82 8.73
CA PRO A 147 0.35 12.31 8.50
C PRO A 147 0.06 13.74 9.04
N GLN A 148 1.06 14.52 9.37
CA GLN A 148 0.93 15.74 10.20
C GLN A 148 0.43 16.99 9.48
N GLU A 149 0.19 16.97 8.18
CA GLU A 149 -0.20 18.16 7.42
C GLU A 149 -1.64 18.11 6.90
N LYS A 150 -2.20 19.32 6.66
CA LYS A 150 -3.50 19.46 6.00
C LYS A 150 -3.44 18.97 4.56
N GLY A 151 -4.56 18.46 4.06
CA GLY A 151 -4.72 18.20 2.64
C GLY A 151 -4.76 19.48 1.80
N LEU A 152 -4.94 19.30 0.48
CA LEU A 152 -5.06 20.37 -0.48
C LEU A 152 -6.43 20.35 -1.16
N TYR A 153 -6.97 21.54 -1.41
CA TYR A 153 -8.10 21.77 -2.29
C TYR A 153 -7.56 22.36 -3.59
N ILE A 154 -7.42 21.52 -4.62
CA ILE A 154 -6.81 21.89 -5.90
C ILE A 154 -7.93 22.24 -6.88
N TYR A 155 -7.96 23.49 -7.34
CA TYR A 155 -8.94 23.92 -8.33
C TYR A 155 -8.29 24.53 -9.58
N GLY A 156 -9.02 24.53 -10.68
CA GLY A 156 -8.60 25.08 -11.97
C GLY A 156 -9.29 24.39 -13.15
N ASP A 157 -8.87 24.71 -14.36
CA ASP A 157 -9.52 24.27 -15.59
C ASP A 157 -9.54 22.75 -15.81
N PHE A 158 -10.34 22.32 -16.76
CA PHE A 158 -10.44 20.90 -17.14
C PHE A 158 -9.15 20.40 -17.79
N GLY A 159 -8.77 19.14 -17.48
CA GLY A 159 -7.70 18.44 -18.20
C GLY A 159 -6.26 18.87 -17.85
N ILE A 160 -6.05 19.73 -16.84
CA ILE A 160 -4.73 20.25 -16.45
C ILE A 160 -3.95 19.34 -15.46
N GLY A 161 -4.48 18.15 -15.15
CA GLY A 161 -3.76 17.17 -14.35
C GLY A 161 -4.10 17.09 -12.85
N LYS A 162 -5.19 17.75 -12.36
CA LYS A 162 -5.59 17.73 -10.94
C LYS A 162 -5.73 16.31 -10.36
N SER A 163 -6.56 15.47 -10.99
CA SER A 163 -6.77 14.08 -10.56
C SER A 163 -5.51 13.23 -10.73
N PHE A 164 -4.69 13.57 -11.73
CA PHE A 164 -3.47 12.85 -12.05
C PHE A 164 -2.42 13.00 -10.93
N ILE A 165 -2.15 14.24 -10.47
CA ILE A 165 -1.21 14.46 -9.35
C ILE A 165 -1.72 13.85 -8.04
N MET A 166 -3.04 13.77 -7.83
CA MET A 166 -3.61 13.11 -6.65
C MET A 166 -3.42 11.60 -6.70
N ALA A 167 -3.53 10.99 -7.88
CA ALA A 167 -3.25 9.57 -8.06
C ALA A 167 -1.75 9.27 -7.86
N ALA A 168 -0.88 10.10 -8.42
CA ALA A 168 0.57 10.01 -8.21
C ALA A 168 0.95 10.10 -6.72
N MET A 169 0.37 11.08 -5.99
CA MET A 169 0.52 11.21 -4.54
C MET A 169 0.10 9.93 -3.80
N ALA A 170 -1.05 9.36 -4.15
CA ALA A 170 -1.55 8.15 -3.50
C ALA A 170 -0.61 6.96 -3.68
N ASN A 171 -0.05 6.79 -4.89
CA ASN A 171 0.92 5.75 -5.19
C ASN A 171 2.21 5.95 -4.39
N GLU A 172 2.71 7.17 -4.31
CA GLU A 172 3.93 7.51 -3.59
C GLU A 172 3.76 7.36 -2.06
N LEU A 173 2.61 7.76 -1.50
CA LEU A 173 2.27 7.52 -0.09
C LEU A 173 2.25 6.02 0.23
N SER A 174 1.66 5.22 -0.66
CA SER A 174 1.65 3.76 -0.50
C SER A 174 3.05 3.17 -0.52
N SER A 175 3.91 3.65 -1.41
CA SER A 175 5.29 3.18 -1.56
C SER A 175 6.18 3.61 -0.39
N LYS A 176 6.23 4.91 -0.09
CA LYS A 176 7.15 5.47 0.91
C LYS A 176 6.68 5.31 2.35
N LYS A 177 5.39 5.41 2.60
CA LYS A 177 4.82 5.46 3.96
C LYS A 177 3.97 4.25 4.32
N GLY A 178 3.67 3.37 3.35
CA GLY A 178 2.75 2.25 3.56
C GLY A 178 1.30 2.71 3.82
N ALA A 179 0.98 3.97 3.54
CA ALA A 179 -0.32 4.56 3.81
C ALA A 179 -1.37 4.14 2.80
N SER A 180 -2.61 3.99 3.26
CA SER A 180 -3.74 3.65 2.40
C SER A 180 -4.48 4.90 1.94
N THR A 181 -4.73 5.01 0.62
CA THR A 181 -5.44 6.13 0.03
C THR A 181 -6.66 5.66 -0.76
N THR A 182 -7.78 6.34 -0.58
CA THR A 182 -8.96 6.16 -1.43
C THR A 182 -9.15 7.39 -2.31
N LEU A 183 -9.05 7.18 -3.64
CA LEU A 183 -9.43 8.16 -4.65
C LEU A 183 -10.88 7.90 -5.04
N LEU A 184 -11.74 8.88 -4.84
CA LEU A 184 -13.17 8.79 -5.05
C LEU A 184 -13.60 9.87 -6.04
N HIS A 185 -13.99 9.49 -7.25
CA HIS A 185 -14.66 10.42 -8.17
C HIS A 185 -16.05 10.75 -7.63
N TYR A 186 -16.16 11.94 -7.05
CA TYR A 186 -17.31 12.30 -6.24
C TYR A 186 -18.64 12.31 -7.01
N PRO A 187 -18.71 12.84 -8.26
CA PRO A 187 -19.95 12.79 -9.04
C PRO A 187 -20.43 11.37 -9.32
N THR A 188 -19.54 10.45 -9.71
CA THR A 188 -19.91 9.05 -9.96
C THR A 188 -20.37 8.39 -8.67
N PHE A 189 -19.65 8.59 -7.58
CA PHE A 189 -20.03 8.06 -6.26
C PHE A 189 -21.45 8.50 -5.86
N ILE A 190 -21.75 9.79 -6.01
CA ILE A 190 -23.09 10.32 -5.67
C ILE A 190 -24.16 9.73 -6.59
N SER A 191 -23.87 9.53 -7.88
CA SER A 191 -24.86 8.95 -8.82
C SER A 191 -25.19 7.48 -8.51
N ASP A 192 -24.23 6.75 -7.94
CA ASP A 192 -24.35 5.33 -7.61
C ASP A 192 -24.94 5.09 -6.20
N LEU A 193 -25.09 6.17 -5.40
CA LEU A 193 -25.70 6.09 -4.06
C LEU A 193 -27.21 6.07 -4.12
N ASP A 194 -27.78 5.14 -3.37
CA ASP A 194 -29.18 5.11 -2.99
C ASP A 194 -29.36 5.08 -1.47
N PHE A 195 -30.60 5.13 -0.99
CA PHE A 195 -30.88 5.14 0.46
C PHE A 195 -30.45 3.85 1.16
N ASP A 196 -30.45 2.72 0.46
CA ASP A 196 -30.16 1.41 1.04
C ASP A 196 -28.65 1.24 1.26
N ASN A 197 -27.81 1.71 0.32
CA ASN A 197 -26.37 1.56 0.36
C ASN A 197 -25.61 2.76 0.97
N ALA A 198 -26.21 3.95 1.03
CA ALA A 198 -25.55 5.18 1.46
C ALA A 198 -24.93 5.08 2.86
N LYS A 199 -25.63 4.50 3.83
CA LYS A 199 -25.11 4.35 5.20
C LYS A 199 -23.85 3.49 5.25
N TYR A 200 -23.80 2.43 4.46
CA TYR A 200 -22.60 1.58 4.34
C TYR A 200 -21.43 2.37 3.76
N TRP A 201 -21.64 2.99 2.59
CA TRP A 201 -20.56 3.70 1.89
C TRP A 201 -20.05 4.91 2.68
N VAL A 202 -20.92 5.71 3.29
CA VAL A 202 -20.51 6.83 4.15
C VAL A 202 -19.65 6.33 5.32
N ASN A 203 -20.00 5.19 5.94
CA ASN A 203 -19.21 4.62 7.02
C ASN A 203 -17.84 4.08 6.57
N GLU A 204 -17.75 3.55 5.36
CA GLU A 204 -16.49 3.10 4.79
C GLU A 204 -15.58 4.30 4.44
N ILE A 205 -16.11 5.26 3.67
CA ILE A 205 -15.35 6.39 3.13
C ILE A 205 -14.85 7.34 4.22
N LYS A 206 -15.66 7.65 5.22
CA LYS A 206 -15.28 8.60 6.28
C LYS A 206 -14.06 8.15 7.10
N LYS A 207 -13.76 6.83 7.16
CA LYS A 207 -12.73 6.22 8.01
C LYS A 207 -11.41 5.92 7.28
N VAL A 208 -11.39 6.03 5.95
CA VAL A 208 -10.16 5.73 5.20
C VAL A 208 -9.02 6.64 5.65
N GLU A 209 -7.79 6.15 5.65
CA GLU A 209 -6.64 6.88 6.19
C GLU A 209 -6.42 8.20 5.44
N VAL A 210 -6.28 8.16 4.11
CA VAL A 210 -6.22 9.33 3.24
C VAL A 210 -7.38 9.29 2.25
N LEU A 211 -8.12 10.38 2.12
CA LEU A 211 -9.25 10.50 1.19
C LEU A 211 -8.97 11.60 0.16
N VAL A 212 -9.16 11.27 -1.11
CA VAL A 212 -9.24 12.24 -2.20
C VAL A 212 -10.68 12.25 -2.72
N LEU A 213 -11.37 13.38 -2.60
CA LEU A 213 -12.65 13.65 -3.24
C LEU A 213 -12.37 14.37 -4.55
N ASP A 214 -12.44 13.61 -5.64
CA ASP A 214 -12.11 14.09 -6.97
C ASP A 214 -13.33 14.67 -7.68
N ASP A 215 -13.15 15.83 -8.32
CA ASP A 215 -14.14 16.59 -9.11
C ASP A 215 -15.38 17.00 -8.29
N ILE A 216 -15.18 17.43 -7.03
CA ILE A 216 -16.27 17.95 -6.18
C ILE A 216 -16.83 19.25 -6.78
N GLY A 217 -18.14 19.38 -6.76
CA GLY A 217 -18.88 20.49 -7.39
C GLY A 217 -19.37 20.19 -8.81
N ALA A 218 -19.09 18.99 -9.34
CA ALA A 218 -19.63 18.51 -10.61
C ALA A 218 -20.83 17.55 -10.44
N GLU A 219 -21.12 17.16 -9.21
CA GLU A 219 -22.26 16.29 -8.87
C GLU A 219 -23.59 17.03 -8.91
N MET A 220 -24.69 16.28 -9.04
CA MET A 220 -26.04 16.82 -8.80
C MET A 220 -26.22 17.13 -7.31
N ASN A 221 -26.09 18.41 -6.94
CA ASN A 221 -26.26 18.85 -5.57
C ASN A 221 -27.75 18.82 -5.15
N ASN A 222 -27.98 18.34 -3.91
CA ASN A 222 -29.26 18.46 -3.21
C ASN A 222 -29.01 18.40 -1.69
N ALA A 223 -30.01 18.79 -0.89
CA ALA A 223 -29.87 18.85 0.56
C ALA A 223 -29.48 17.48 1.19
N TRP A 224 -29.94 16.36 0.65
CA TRP A 224 -29.58 15.04 1.15
C TRP A 224 -28.10 14.71 0.90
N VAL A 225 -27.59 14.95 -0.32
CA VAL A 225 -26.18 14.75 -0.66
C VAL A 225 -25.28 15.63 0.20
N ARG A 226 -25.62 16.92 0.31
CA ARG A 226 -24.85 17.88 1.09
C ARG A 226 -24.83 17.54 2.59
N ASP A 227 -26.01 17.33 3.21
CA ASP A 227 -26.16 17.26 4.66
C ASP A 227 -26.01 15.83 5.21
N SER A 228 -26.48 14.81 4.47
CA SER A 228 -26.44 13.42 4.94
C SER A 228 -25.23 12.62 4.46
N ILE A 229 -24.57 13.06 3.38
CA ILE A 229 -23.39 12.39 2.82
C ILE A 229 -22.13 13.21 3.08
N LEU A 230 -21.97 14.34 2.38
CA LEU A 230 -20.74 15.14 2.41
C LEU A 230 -20.44 15.66 3.81
N GLN A 231 -21.40 16.31 4.45
CA GLN A 231 -21.23 16.86 5.80
C GLN A 231 -20.84 15.78 6.81
N VAL A 232 -21.42 14.59 6.74
CA VAL A 232 -21.12 13.48 7.67
C VAL A 232 -19.72 12.96 7.47
N ILE A 233 -19.28 12.80 6.22
CA ILE A 233 -17.90 12.37 5.90
C ILE A 233 -16.91 13.41 6.43
N LEU A 234 -17.08 14.68 6.08
CA LEU A 234 -16.14 15.73 6.44
C LEU A 234 -16.11 16.00 7.96
N GLN A 235 -17.26 15.92 8.64
CA GLN A 235 -17.32 16.07 10.09
C GLN A 235 -16.48 15.02 10.81
N HIS A 236 -16.63 13.75 10.43
CA HIS A 236 -15.82 12.67 11.02
C HIS A 236 -14.34 12.87 10.75
N ARG A 237 -13.97 13.18 9.50
CA ARG A 237 -12.56 13.37 9.12
C ARG A 237 -11.90 14.54 9.81
N MET A 238 -12.65 15.64 10.02
CA MET A 238 -12.20 16.79 10.81
C MET A 238 -11.97 16.40 12.29
N GLN A 239 -12.87 15.63 12.89
CA GLN A 239 -12.75 15.22 14.29
C GLN A 239 -11.57 14.26 14.54
N GLU A 240 -11.30 13.38 13.57
CA GLU A 240 -10.21 12.40 13.66
C GLU A 240 -8.90 12.91 13.03
N ASN A 241 -8.86 14.16 12.54
CA ASN A 241 -7.72 14.77 11.84
C ASN A 241 -7.20 13.91 10.67
N LEU A 242 -8.11 13.30 9.90
CA LEU A 242 -7.76 12.45 8.76
C LEU A 242 -7.48 13.30 7.52
N PRO A 243 -6.29 13.16 6.87
CA PRO A 243 -5.92 13.91 5.68
C PRO A 243 -6.94 13.77 4.56
N THR A 244 -7.43 14.90 4.06
CA THR A 244 -8.49 14.94 3.03
C THR A 244 -8.11 15.92 1.94
N PHE A 245 -8.10 15.44 0.71
CA PHE A 245 -7.80 16.21 -0.50
C PHE A 245 -9.05 16.37 -1.35
N PHE A 246 -9.06 17.46 -2.10
CA PHE A 246 -10.14 17.77 -3.03
C PHE A 246 -9.57 18.21 -4.36
N THR A 247 -10.21 17.80 -5.44
CA THR A 247 -10.03 18.45 -6.75
C THR A 247 -11.36 19.04 -7.22
N SER A 248 -11.33 20.17 -7.87
CA SER A 248 -12.53 20.85 -8.38
C SER A 248 -12.21 21.72 -9.58
N ASN A 249 -13.23 22.08 -10.34
CA ASN A 249 -13.16 23.18 -11.31
C ASN A 249 -13.63 24.51 -10.69
N LEU A 250 -14.18 24.48 -9.48
CA LEU A 250 -14.67 25.62 -8.72
C LEU A 250 -13.66 25.99 -7.64
N ASN A 251 -13.44 27.28 -7.40
CA ASN A 251 -12.76 27.72 -6.18
C ASN A 251 -13.66 27.51 -4.95
N MET A 252 -13.13 27.68 -3.74
CA MET A 252 -13.90 27.43 -2.52
C MET A 252 -15.15 28.33 -2.38
N ALA A 253 -15.13 29.56 -2.91
CA ALA A 253 -16.28 30.46 -2.86
C ALA A 253 -17.35 30.02 -3.85
N GLU A 254 -16.97 29.59 -5.03
CA GLU A 254 -17.88 29.03 -6.05
C GLU A 254 -18.48 27.69 -5.58
N LEU A 255 -17.68 26.82 -4.94
CA LEU A 255 -18.20 25.60 -4.33
C LEU A 255 -19.23 25.88 -3.23
N GLU A 256 -19.05 26.94 -2.41
CA GLU A 256 -20.01 27.36 -1.41
C GLU A 256 -21.36 27.72 -2.07
N LEU A 257 -21.33 28.45 -3.18
CA LEU A 257 -22.52 28.79 -3.95
C LEU A 257 -23.20 27.54 -4.53
N HIS A 258 -22.41 26.66 -5.16
CA HIS A 258 -22.92 25.37 -5.68
C HIS A 258 -23.60 24.55 -4.58
N LEU A 259 -23.00 24.46 -3.40
CA LEU A 259 -23.59 23.74 -2.26
C LEU A 259 -24.84 24.42 -1.68
N ALA A 260 -24.98 25.75 -1.84
CA ALA A 260 -26.17 26.48 -1.41
C ALA A 260 -27.33 26.32 -2.37
N GLU A 261 -27.07 26.10 -3.67
CA GLU A 261 -28.10 25.89 -4.69
C GLU A 261 -28.75 24.52 -4.53
N THR A 262 -29.98 24.50 -4.00
CA THR A 262 -30.79 23.30 -3.94
C THR A 262 -32.13 23.55 -4.69
N LYS A 263 -32.79 22.46 -5.12
CA LYS A 263 -34.04 22.56 -5.92
C LYS A 263 -35.17 23.36 -5.28
N LYS A 264 -35.06 23.68 -3.99
CA LYS A 264 -36.17 24.29 -3.24
C LYS A 264 -35.94 25.71 -2.71
N THR A 265 -34.69 26.03 -2.31
CA THR A 265 -34.32 27.33 -1.72
C THR A 265 -32.81 27.48 -1.70
N ASP A 266 -32.33 28.72 -1.67
CA ASP A 266 -30.93 29.03 -1.41
C ASP A 266 -30.60 28.78 0.07
N GLU A 267 -29.91 27.69 0.35
CA GLU A 267 -29.61 27.28 1.72
C GLU A 267 -28.17 27.64 2.10
N ILE A 268 -27.92 28.92 2.30
CA ILE A 268 -26.57 29.47 2.56
C ILE A 268 -25.95 28.89 3.85
N TRP A 269 -26.69 28.79 4.94
CA TRP A 269 -26.14 28.34 6.22
C TRP A 269 -25.70 26.87 6.23
N PRO A 270 -26.45 25.91 5.67
CA PRO A 270 -25.97 24.55 5.51
C PRO A 270 -24.71 24.46 4.65
N ALA A 271 -24.65 25.18 3.53
CA ALA A 271 -23.45 25.23 2.67
C ALA A 271 -22.22 25.75 3.42
N LYS A 272 -22.36 26.89 4.14
CA LYS A 272 -21.28 27.42 4.98
C LYS A 272 -20.74 26.41 5.99
N ARG A 273 -21.61 25.66 6.66
CA ARG A 273 -21.17 24.60 7.60
C ARG A 273 -20.33 23.52 6.94
N VAL A 274 -20.62 23.14 5.72
CA VAL A 274 -19.78 22.20 4.95
C VAL A 274 -18.47 22.84 4.59
N MET A 275 -18.50 24.08 4.09
CA MET A 275 -17.28 24.80 3.68
C MET A 275 -16.31 25.07 4.83
N GLU A 276 -16.79 25.33 6.05
CA GLU A 276 -15.90 25.44 7.22
C GLU A 276 -15.09 24.16 7.46
N ARG A 277 -15.66 22.98 7.19
CA ARG A 277 -14.96 21.68 7.30
C ARG A 277 -13.95 21.50 6.16
N VAL A 278 -14.34 21.89 4.93
CA VAL A 278 -13.40 21.87 3.79
C VAL A 278 -12.18 22.74 4.09
N LYS A 279 -12.40 23.99 4.54
CA LYS A 279 -11.32 24.94 4.90
C LYS A 279 -10.46 24.45 6.07
N TYR A 280 -11.04 23.70 7.01
CA TYR A 280 -10.28 23.09 8.09
C TYR A 280 -9.37 21.97 7.58
N LEU A 281 -9.89 21.12 6.71
CA LEU A 281 -9.23 19.89 6.23
C LEU A 281 -8.19 20.18 5.13
N ALA A 282 -8.37 21.24 4.33
CA ALA A 282 -7.54 21.48 3.15
C ALA A 282 -7.21 22.96 2.96
N SER A 283 -6.03 23.21 2.38
CA SER A 283 -5.59 24.52 1.92
C SER A 283 -5.87 24.69 0.43
N GLU A 284 -6.43 25.83 0.04
CA GLU A 284 -6.79 26.13 -1.35
C GLU A 284 -5.55 26.37 -2.21
N VAL A 285 -5.50 25.77 -3.39
CA VAL A 285 -4.41 25.92 -4.37
C VAL A 285 -5.01 26.01 -5.77
N HIS A 286 -4.73 27.10 -6.47
CA HIS A 286 -5.06 27.26 -7.89
C HIS A 286 -4.01 26.54 -8.72
N LEU A 287 -4.45 25.68 -9.64
CA LEU A 287 -3.60 25.03 -10.64
C LEU A 287 -3.87 25.63 -12.01
N GLU A 288 -2.79 26.03 -12.68
CA GLU A 288 -2.81 26.53 -14.05
C GLU A 288 -2.07 25.55 -14.97
N GLY A 289 -2.62 25.34 -16.16
CA GLY A 289 -2.01 24.43 -17.12
C GLY A 289 -2.76 24.31 -18.43
N VAL A 290 -2.18 23.58 -19.36
CA VAL A 290 -2.79 23.29 -20.66
C VAL A 290 -3.68 22.06 -20.53
N ASN A 291 -4.80 22.05 -21.25
CA ASN A 291 -5.67 20.87 -21.30
C ASN A 291 -4.99 19.74 -22.10
N ARG A 292 -4.64 18.65 -21.44
CA ARG A 292 -3.90 17.52 -21.99
C ARG A 292 -4.78 16.31 -22.39
N ARG A 293 -6.12 16.47 -22.34
CA ARG A 293 -7.04 15.38 -22.73
C ARG A 293 -7.05 15.09 -24.23
N HIS A 294 -6.43 15.96 -25.01
CA HIS A 294 -6.41 15.87 -26.48
C HIS A 294 -4.99 15.72 -27.04
N GLU A 295 -4.00 15.56 -26.19
CA GLU A 295 -2.64 15.13 -26.55
C GLU A 295 -2.49 13.61 -26.39
#